data_878d75faab4912dc76a90782cc8dd488
#
_entry.id   878d75faab4912dc76a90782cc8dd488
#
_cell.length_a   1.000
_cell.length_b   1.000
_cell.length_c   1.000
_cell.angle_alpha   90.00
_cell.angle_beta   90.00
_cell.angle_gamma   90.00
#
_symmetry.space_group_name_H-M   'P 1'
#
loop_
_entity.id
_entity.type
_entity.pdbx_description
1 polymer ?
#
loop_
_entity_poly.entity_id
_entity_poly.type
_entity_poly.pdbx_seq_one_letter_code
_entity_poly.pdbx_strand_id
1 'polypeptide(L)'
;MNSFWAKLRLIPRPAWITGCSLAVVLTLPLVIGPMQFDREMREWPLLAKVGLVSVLPVVILAYSALVGFIYADAKRRRMRHVMWAWLALVPYFVGVILYFILRDPLPTPCPHCGLDVPQAFAFCPGCGAPIHPICSHCGKSLRPEWSNCPHCG
;
A
#
# COMPACT_ATOMS: atom_id res chain seq x y z
N MET A 1 16.62 -2.11 -10.74
CA MET A 1 15.84 -3.34 -10.95
C MET A 1 15.48 -4.07 -9.64
N ASN A 2 16.30 -4.04 -8.60
CA ASN A 2 16.07 -4.78 -7.33
C ASN A 2 14.96 -4.21 -6.41
N SER A 3 14.57 -2.96 -6.58
CA SER A 3 13.54 -2.30 -5.73
C SER A 3 12.11 -2.81 -5.98
N PHE A 4 11.77 -3.20 -7.20
CA PHE A 4 10.43 -3.66 -7.57
C PHE A 4 10.13 -5.05 -6.97
N TRP A 5 11.06 -5.99 -7.12
CA TRP A 5 10.92 -7.35 -6.59
C TRP A 5 10.89 -7.40 -5.05
N ALA A 6 11.64 -6.49 -4.40
CA ALA A 6 11.58 -6.35 -2.96
C ALA A 6 10.21 -5.86 -2.47
N LYS A 7 9.54 -4.98 -3.23
CA LYS A 7 8.18 -4.50 -2.92
C LYS A 7 7.12 -5.58 -3.12
N LEU A 8 7.26 -6.43 -4.14
CA LEU A 8 6.35 -7.56 -4.38
C LEU A 8 6.39 -8.62 -3.26
N ARG A 9 7.55 -8.85 -2.64
CA ARG A 9 7.70 -9.76 -1.49
C ARG A 9 6.98 -9.26 -0.22
N LEU A 10 6.64 -7.98 -0.15
CA LEU A 10 5.88 -7.39 0.96
C LEU A 10 4.40 -7.78 0.95
N ILE A 11 3.87 -8.20 -0.20
CA ILE A 11 2.47 -8.57 -0.34
C ILE A 11 2.27 -9.92 0.38
N PRO A 12 1.37 -9.99 1.37
CA PRO A 12 1.14 -11.22 2.11
C PRO A 12 0.59 -12.31 1.19
N ARG A 13 1.06 -13.55 1.37
CA ARG A 13 0.61 -14.72 0.59
C ARG A 13 -0.92 -14.83 0.45
N PRO A 14 -1.74 -14.58 1.52
CA PRO A 14 -3.19 -14.63 1.38
C PRO A 14 -3.75 -13.62 0.36
N ALA A 15 -3.13 -12.46 0.18
CA ALA A 15 -3.60 -11.48 -0.82
C ALA A 15 -3.43 -12.00 -2.27
N TRP A 16 -2.37 -12.75 -2.55
CA TRP A 16 -2.20 -13.41 -3.85
C TRP A 16 -3.20 -14.54 -4.04
N ILE A 17 -3.43 -15.37 -3.00
CA ILE A 17 -4.39 -16.48 -3.07
C ILE A 17 -5.80 -15.93 -3.30
N THR A 18 -6.24 -14.92 -2.53
CA THR A 18 -7.56 -14.31 -2.70
C THR A 18 -7.70 -13.60 -4.05
N GLY A 19 -6.66 -12.91 -4.52
CA GLY A 19 -6.65 -12.28 -5.84
C GLY A 19 -6.76 -13.29 -6.98
N CYS A 20 -5.99 -14.37 -6.93
CA CYS A 20 -6.05 -15.44 -7.92
C CYS A 20 -7.40 -16.17 -7.90
N SER A 21 -7.92 -16.52 -6.72
CA SER A 21 -9.22 -17.19 -6.61
C SER A 21 -10.36 -16.31 -7.13
N LEU A 22 -10.35 -15.01 -6.77
CA LEU A 22 -11.34 -14.05 -7.26
C LEU A 22 -11.25 -13.88 -8.79
N ALA A 23 -10.03 -13.78 -9.32
CA ALA A 23 -9.83 -13.71 -10.77
C ALA A 23 -10.40 -14.94 -11.48
N VAL A 24 -10.12 -16.16 -10.97
CA VAL A 24 -10.67 -17.40 -11.54
C VAL A 24 -12.19 -17.45 -11.44
N VAL A 25 -12.77 -17.13 -10.27
CA VAL A 25 -14.23 -17.16 -10.05
C VAL A 25 -14.95 -16.16 -10.95
N LEU A 26 -14.39 -14.98 -11.20
CA LEU A 26 -15.02 -13.97 -12.06
C LEU A 26 -14.80 -14.20 -13.55
N THR A 27 -13.68 -14.82 -13.93
CA THR A 27 -13.38 -15.07 -15.35
C THR A 27 -13.93 -16.40 -15.85
N LEU A 28 -14.06 -17.40 -14.98
CA LEU A 28 -14.58 -18.72 -15.36
C LEU A 28 -15.99 -18.65 -15.96
N PRO A 29 -16.98 -17.94 -15.37
CA PRO A 29 -18.29 -17.75 -15.98
C PRO A 29 -18.26 -16.97 -17.28
N LEU A 30 -17.31 -16.02 -17.45
CA LEU A 30 -17.14 -15.27 -18.69
C LEU A 30 -16.58 -16.13 -19.83
N VAL A 31 -15.84 -17.20 -19.52
CA VAL A 31 -15.32 -18.16 -20.51
C VAL A 31 -16.38 -19.22 -20.83
N ILE A 32 -17.09 -19.73 -19.81
CA ILE A 32 -18.06 -20.81 -19.95
C ILE A 32 -19.45 -20.28 -20.33
N GLY A 33 -19.81 -19.08 -19.85
CA GLY A 33 -21.10 -18.44 -20.07
C GLY A 33 -21.48 -18.22 -21.55
N PRO A 34 -20.55 -17.81 -22.45
CA PRO A 34 -20.86 -17.70 -23.87
C PRO A 34 -21.27 -19.01 -24.54
N MET A 35 -20.96 -20.14 -23.90
CA MET A 35 -21.45 -21.44 -24.38
C MET A 35 -22.91 -21.73 -23.98
N GLN A 36 -23.45 -21.06 -22.95
CA GLN A 36 -24.75 -21.43 -22.38
C GLN A 36 -25.73 -20.27 -22.11
N PHE A 37 -25.31 -19.00 -22.00
CA PHE A 37 -26.17 -18.06 -21.26
C PHE A 37 -26.69 -16.83 -21.99
N ASP A 38 -26.15 -16.31 -23.11
CA ASP A 38 -26.77 -15.11 -23.71
C ASP A 38 -26.60 -14.97 -25.24
N ARG A 39 -27.72 -14.77 -25.91
CA ARG A 39 -27.77 -14.36 -27.33
C ARG A 39 -26.99 -13.07 -27.57
N GLU A 40 -27.06 -12.08 -26.67
CA GLU A 40 -26.38 -10.80 -26.81
C GLU A 40 -24.83 -10.93 -26.83
N MET A 41 -24.24 -11.74 -25.92
CA MET A 41 -22.79 -11.96 -25.92
C MET A 41 -22.29 -12.77 -27.13
N ARG A 42 -23.19 -13.55 -27.76
CA ARG A 42 -22.84 -14.31 -28.97
C ARG A 42 -22.58 -13.41 -30.17
N GLU A 43 -23.23 -12.22 -30.22
CA GLU A 43 -23.06 -11.25 -31.29
C GLU A 43 -21.84 -10.35 -31.16
N TRP A 44 -21.19 -10.34 -29.98
CA TRP A 44 -19.99 -9.53 -29.78
C TRP A 44 -18.85 -10.01 -30.67
N PRO A 45 -18.05 -9.08 -31.23
CA PRO A 45 -16.88 -9.42 -32.04
C PRO A 45 -15.87 -10.20 -31.22
N LEU A 46 -15.18 -11.13 -31.84
CA LEU A 46 -14.19 -12.00 -31.21
C LEU A 46 -13.14 -11.19 -30.40
N LEU A 47 -12.70 -10.06 -30.94
CA LEU A 47 -11.73 -9.17 -30.27
C LEU A 47 -12.25 -8.64 -28.92
N ALA A 48 -13.54 -8.29 -28.81
CA ALA A 48 -14.11 -7.83 -27.56
C ALA A 48 -14.17 -8.95 -26.51
N LYS A 49 -14.52 -10.17 -26.94
CA LYS A 49 -14.53 -11.36 -26.05
C LYS A 49 -13.12 -11.68 -25.54
N VAL A 50 -12.16 -11.74 -26.44
CA VAL A 50 -10.74 -12.01 -26.08
C VAL A 50 -10.21 -10.90 -25.18
N GLY A 51 -10.52 -9.62 -25.48
CA GLY A 51 -10.14 -8.49 -24.64
C GLY A 51 -10.71 -8.59 -23.23
N LEU A 52 -12.00 -8.88 -23.09
CA LEU A 52 -12.65 -9.00 -21.78
C LEU A 52 -12.05 -10.15 -20.94
N VAL A 53 -11.87 -11.31 -21.55
CA VAL A 53 -11.32 -12.51 -20.88
C VAL A 53 -9.85 -12.33 -20.49
N SER A 54 -9.07 -11.59 -21.27
CA SER A 54 -7.65 -11.38 -20.98
C SER A 54 -7.38 -10.20 -20.06
N VAL A 55 -8.06 -9.08 -20.24
CA VAL A 55 -7.81 -7.85 -19.49
C VAL A 55 -8.39 -7.90 -18.08
N LEU A 56 -9.60 -8.44 -17.92
CA LEU A 56 -10.26 -8.49 -16.61
C LEU A 56 -9.46 -9.21 -15.51
N PRO A 57 -8.92 -10.42 -15.72
CA PRO A 57 -8.10 -11.08 -14.71
C PRO A 57 -6.82 -10.31 -14.38
N VAL A 58 -6.20 -9.68 -15.36
CA VAL A 58 -5.00 -8.85 -15.14
C VAL A 58 -5.33 -7.66 -14.25
N VAL A 59 -6.45 -6.97 -14.51
CA VAL A 59 -6.90 -5.85 -13.69
C VAL A 59 -7.23 -6.29 -12.26
N ILE A 60 -7.93 -7.42 -12.10
CA ILE A 60 -8.26 -7.97 -10.78
C ILE A 60 -7.00 -8.33 -9.99
N LEU A 61 -6.04 -8.99 -10.63
CA LEU A 61 -4.76 -9.35 -9.99
C LEU A 61 -3.95 -8.10 -9.61
N ALA A 62 -3.85 -7.12 -10.51
CA ALA A 62 -3.15 -5.87 -10.25
C ALA A 62 -3.78 -5.10 -9.07
N TYR A 63 -5.12 -5.04 -9.05
CA TYR A 63 -5.85 -4.37 -7.97
C TYR A 63 -5.72 -5.12 -6.62
N SER A 64 -5.80 -6.45 -6.64
CA SER A 64 -5.59 -7.28 -5.45
C SER A 64 -4.17 -7.12 -4.89
N ALA A 65 -3.18 -7.05 -5.77
CA ALA A 65 -1.79 -6.78 -5.38
C ALA A 65 -1.63 -5.38 -4.76
N LEU A 66 -2.32 -4.37 -5.30
CA LEU A 66 -2.31 -3.01 -4.78
C LEU A 66 -2.93 -2.95 -3.38
N VAL A 67 -4.08 -3.57 -3.15
CA VAL A 67 -4.73 -3.65 -1.84
C VAL A 67 -3.84 -4.39 -0.84
N GLY A 68 -3.24 -5.50 -1.25
CA GLY A 68 -2.28 -6.25 -0.44
C GLY A 68 -1.03 -5.42 -0.07
N PHE A 69 -0.55 -4.61 -1.00
CA PHE A 69 0.54 -3.67 -0.75
C PHE A 69 0.15 -2.61 0.28
N ILE A 70 -1.02 -1.97 0.13
CA ILE A 70 -1.53 -0.97 1.08
C ILE A 70 -1.66 -1.58 2.48
N TYR A 71 -2.20 -2.79 2.59
CA TYR A 71 -2.30 -3.51 3.86
C TYR A 71 -0.92 -3.72 4.51
N ALA A 72 0.06 -4.20 3.75
CA ALA A 72 1.40 -4.46 4.24
C ALA A 72 2.16 -3.17 4.61
N ASP A 73 2.04 -2.13 3.78
CA ASP A 73 2.70 -0.83 4.03
C ASP A 73 2.08 -0.11 5.24
N ALA A 74 0.74 -0.10 5.37
CA ALA A 74 0.05 0.45 6.54
C ALA A 74 0.41 -0.29 7.84
N LYS A 75 0.56 -1.62 7.78
CA LYS A 75 1.01 -2.43 8.92
C LYS A 75 2.43 -2.05 9.37
N ARG A 76 3.35 -1.84 8.43
CA ARG A 76 4.73 -1.39 8.73
C ARG A 76 4.77 0.00 9.35
N ARG A 77 3.84 0.88 8.97
CA ARG A 77 3.70 2.25 9.50
C ARG A 77 2.93 2.28 10.83
N ARG A 78 2.53 1.11 11.37
CA ARG A 78 1.70 0.98 12.58
C ARG A 78 0.34 1.69 12.48
N MET A 79 -0.15 1.92 11.24
CA MET A 79 -1.46 2.49 10.97
C MET A 79 -2.56 1.41 11.08
N ARG A 80 -3.82 1.81 11.07
CA ARG A 80 -4.97 0.89 11.02
C ARG A 80 -5.06 0.19 9.65
N HIS A 81 -4.20 -0.79 9.43
CA HIS A 81 -4.02 -1.48 8.15
C HIS A 81 -5.29 -2.12 7.60
N VAL A 82 -6.16 -2.66 8.47
CA VAL A 82 -7.45 -3.25 8.05
C VAL A 82 -8.39 -2.17 7.52
N MET A 83 -8.50 -1.04 8.21
CA MET A 83 -9.31 0.10 7.78
C MET A 83 -8.84 0.64 6.41
N TRP A 84 -7.53 0.80 6.22
CA TRP A 84 -6.97 1.28 4.96
C TRP A 84 -7.16 0.29 3.81
N ALA A 85 -7.08 -1.02 4.08
CA ALA A 85 -7.38 -2.05 3.08
C ALA A 85 -8.85 -2.01 2.65
N TRP A 86 -9.79 -1.85 3.61
CA TRP A 86 -11.22 -1.66 3.30
C TRP A 86 -11.48 -0.37 2.52
N LEU A 87 -10.84 0.72 2.92
CA LEU A 87 -10.98 2.00 2.22
C LEU A 87 -10.43 1.93 0.79
N ALA A 88 -9.37 1.16 0.56
CA ALA A 88 -8.83 0.93 -0.78
C ALA A 88 -9.80 0.15 -1.68
N LEU A 89 -10.77 -0.62 -1.12
CA LEU A 89 -11.81 -1.30 -1.88
C LEU A 89 -12.94 -0.38 -2.34
N VAL A 90 -12.99 0.87 -1.84
CA VAL A 90 -13.99 1.86 -2.30
C VAL A 90 -13.78 2.15 -3.79
N PRO A 91 -14.87 2.17 -4.59
CA PRO A 91 -14.78 2.40 -6.02
C PRO A 91 -14.07 3.71 -6.38
N TYR A 92 -13.58 3.81 -7.64
CA TYR A 92 -12.91 4.98 -8.22
C TYR A 92 -11.52 5.32 -7.64
N PHE A 93 -10.83 4.38 -7.00
CA PHE A 93 -9.47 4.57 -6.46
C PHE A 93 -9.34 5.67 -5.39
N VAL A 94 -10.44 6.24 -4.92
CA VAL A 94 -10.44 7.32 -3.92
C VAL A 94 -9.69 6.90 -2.66
N GLY A 95 -9.95 5.69 -2.14
CA GLY A 95 -9.27 5.15 -0.97
C GLY A 95 -7.77 4.96 -1.17
N VAL A 96 -7.35 4.59 -2.40
CA VAL A 96 -5.93 4.44 -2.76
C VAL A 96 -5.24 5.81 -2.75
N ILE A 97 -5.83 6.80 -3.41
CA ILE A 97 -5.29 8.18 -3.46
C ILE A 97 -5.20 8.74 -2.04
N LEU A 98 -6.27 8.61 -1.26
CA LEU A 98 -6.33 9.09 0.12
C LEU A 98 -5.26 8.43 1.00
N TYR A 99 -5.02 7.12 0.81
CA TYR A 99 -3.95 6.42 1.50
C TYR A 99 -2.58 7.03 1.22
N PHE A 100 -2.23 7.29 -0.05
CA PHE A 100 -0.92 7.84 -0.41
C PHE A 100 -0.73 9.28 0.06
N ILE A 101 -1.81 10.07 0.21
CA ILE A 101 -1.75 11.43 0.75
C ILE A 101 -1.60 11.41 2.29
N LEU A 102 -2.35 10.54 2.98
CA LEU A 102 -2.46 10.55 4.44
C LEU A 102 -1.55 9.53 5.14
N ARG A 103 -0.72 8.78 4.39
CA ARG A 103 0.16 7.79 4.99
C ARG A 103 1.22 8.42 5.88
N ASP A 104 1.37 7.89 7.08
CA ASP A 104 2.42 8.30 8.01
C ASP A 104 3.82 7.94 7.49
N PRO A 105 4.86 8.71 7.81
CA PRO A 105 6.24 8.31 7.54
C PRO A 105 6.58 7.00 8.24
N LEU A 106 7.55 6.26 7.67
CA LEU A 106 8.01 5.01 8.30
C LEU A 106 8.65 5.31 9.64
N PRO A 107 8.38 4.50 10.70
CA PRO A 107 9.09 4.63 11.95
C PRO A 107 10.58 4.34 11.75
N THR A 108 11.43 5.02 12.52
CA THR A 108 12.88 4.83 12.53
C THR A 108 13.31 4.13 13.80
N PRO A 109 14.26 3.18 13.73
CA PRO A 109 14.78 2.55 14.94
C PRO A 109 15.61 3.57 15.73
N CYS A 110 15.40 3.60 17.05
CA CYS A 110 16.22 4.40 17.96
C CYS A 110 17.67 3.91 17.94
N PRO A 111 18.68 4.79 17.75
CA PRO A 111 20.07 4.39 17.70
C PRO A 111 20.60 3.83 19.03
N HIS A 112 19.94 4.12 20.16
CA HIS A 112 20.37 3.68 21.49
C HIS A 112 19.73 2.37 21.96
N CYS A 113 18.40 2.19 21.73
CA CYS A 113 17.69 1.01 22.26
C CYS A 113 17.02 0.16 21.18
N GLY A 114 17.11 0.55 19.89
CA GLY A 114 16.52 -0.18 18.76
C GLY A 114 14.99 -0.13 18.67
N LEU A 115 14.31 0.58 19.58
CA LEU A 115 12.86 0.71 19.53
C LEU A 115 12.45 1.51 18.30
N ASP A 116 11.48 1.00 17.52
CA ASP A 116 10.90 1.73 16.41
C ASP A 116 10.06 2.92 16.90
N VAL A 117 10.49 4.12 16.56
CA VAL A 117 9.87 5.38 16.99
C VAL A 117 9.32 6.14 15.78
N PRO A 118 8.07 6.68 15.88
CA PRO A 118 7.55 7.59 14.86
C PRO A 118 8.47 8.80 14.67
N GLN A 119 8.70 9.21 13.44
CA GLN A 119 9.59 10.35 13.13
C GLN A 119 9.13 11.69 13.74
N ALA A 120 7.85 11.79 14.13
CA ALA A 120 7.33 12.97 14.81
C ALA A 120 7.85 13.16 16.24
N PHE A 121 8.45 12.13 16.86
CA PHE A 121 8.93 12.20 18.22
C PHE A 121 10.34 12.79 18.28
N ALA A 122 10.52 13.78 19.14
CA ALA A 122 11.84 14.37 19.39
C ALA A 122 12.74 13.46 20.22
N PHE A 123 12.13 12.68 21.12
CA PHE A 123 12.83 11.77 22.05
C PHE A 123 12.24 10.38 21.98
N CYS A 124 13.07 9.37 22.22
CA CYS A 124 12.65 7.98 22.30
C CYS A 124 11.83 7.73 23.59
N PRO A 125 10.60 7.21 23.49
CA PRO A 125 9.80 6.91 24.69
C PRO A 125 10.34 5.76 25.53
N GLY A 126 11.23 4.93 24.97
CA GLY A 126 11.82 3.77 25.68
C GLY A 126 13.08 4.11 26.48
N CYS A 127 13.96 4.97 25.96
CA CYS A 127 15.25 5.26 26.60
C CYS A 127 15.51 6.77 26.83
N GLY A 128 14.61 7.66 26.41
CA GLY A 128 14.78 9.11 26.55
C GLY A 128 15.82 9.74 25.61
N ALA A 129 16.52 8.96 24.79
CA ALA A 129 17.53 9.49 23.87
C ALA A 129 16.88 10.36 22.77
N PRO A 130 17.54 11.45 22.33
CA PRO A 130 17.05 12.27 21.24
C PRO A 130 17.09 11.48 19.92
N ILE A 131 15.99 11.53 19.15
CA ILE A 131 15.86 10.90 17.84
C ILE A 131 16.38 11.82 16.73
N HIS A 132 16.21 13.13 16.93
CA HIS A 132 16.68 14.16 16.02
C HIS A 132 17.81 14.98 16.65
N PRO A 133 18.69 15.58 15.84
CA PRO A 133 19.70 16.50 16.36
C PRO A 133 19.05 17.64 17.15
N ILE A 134 19.67 18.03 18.24
CA ILE A 134 19.18 19.10 19.11
C ILE A 134 20.02 20.34 18.85
N CYS A 135 19.36 21.51 18.77
CA CYS A 135 20.05 22.78 18.67
C CYS A 135 20.86 23.04 19.94
N SER A 136 22.16 23.27 19.82
CA SER A 136 23.05 23.56 20.95
C SER A 136 22.73 24.86 21.66
N HIS A 137 22.05 25.79 20.98
CA HIS A 137 21.75 27.12 21.54
C HIS A 137 20.37 27.16 22.26
N CYS A 138 19.31 26.57 21.70
CA CYS A 138 17.97 26.66 22.25
C CYS A 138 17.36 25.32 22.73
N GLY A 139 18.08 24.20 22.57
CA GLY A 139 17.65 22.87 23.03
C GLY A 139 16.48 22.26 22.24
N LYS A 140 16.00 22.90 21.17
CA LYS A 140 14.89 22.39 20.36
C LYS A 140 15.39 21.38 19.32
N SER A 141 14.56 20.36 19.04
CA SER A 141 14.85 19.35 18.02
C SER A 141 14.89 19.97 16.63
N LEU A 142 15.87 19.59 15.85
CA LEU A 142 16.09 20.02 14.46
C LEU A 142 15.75 18.88 13.50
N ARG A 143 15.28 19.21 12.33
CA ARG A 143 15.23 18.23 11.24
C ARG A 143 16.61 18.06 10.61
N PRO A 144 16.99 16.86 10.15
CA PRO A 144 18.31 16.61 9.57
C PRO A 144 18.64 17.48 8.36
N GLU A 145 17.60 17.92 7.62
CA GLU A 145 17.72 18.77 6.44
C GLU A 145 17.90 20.26 6.73
N TRP A 146 17.78 20.68 8.01
CA TRP A 146 17.91 22.09 8.38
C TRP A 146 19.36 22.45 8.63
N SER A 147 19.87 23.41 7.86
CA SER A 147 21.20 23.98 8.07
C SER A 147 21.25 25.00 9.21
N ASN A 148 20.12 25.67 9.50
CA ASN A 148 19.99 26.66 10.55
C ASN A 148 18.79 26.34 11.45
N CYS A 149 18.84 26.75 12.70
CA CYS A 149 17.72 26.55 13.62
C CYS A 149 16.59 27.55 13.32
N PRO A 150 15.35 27.11 13.03
CA PRO A 150 14.26 28.02 12.72
C PRO A 150 13.73 28.76 13.96
N HIS A 151 14.21 28.42 15.17
CA HIS A 151 13.77 29.00 16.43
C HIS A 151 14.71 30.09 16.99
N CYS A 152 15.99 30.00 16.66
CA CYS A 152 16.97 30.93 17.21
C CYS A 152 18.01 31.44 16.19
N GLY A 153 17.87 31.09 14.93
CA GLY A 153 18.73 31.53 13.83
C GLY A 153 19.92 30.66 13.54
#